data_827cf4561c5dd53fd4298d3e112bf1f8
#
_entry.id   827cf4561c5dd53fd4298d3e112bf1f8
#
_cell.length_a   1.000
_cell.length_b   1.000
_cell.length_c   1.000
_cell.angle_alpha   90.00
_cell.angle_beta   90.00
_cell.angle_gamma   90.00
#
_symmetry.space_group_name_H-M   'P 1'
#
loop_
_entity.id
_entity.type
_entity.pdbx_description
1 polymer ?
#
loop_
_entity_poly.entity_id
_entity_poly.type
_entity_poly.pdbx_seq_one_letter_code
_entity_poly.pdbx_strand_id
1 'polypeptide(L)'
;MPKGIVDTEGMNSPQSRALRELQPKPGRPFQLTKIGHVVLMSTDLERSVRFYTGVLGFRVSDVYPETMMKGRMVFMRCAADHHGVALVGAAPGASPQHELHHMAFEVATLDEVFAAREWLRQNGVKIEFEGRRRAGCQVAVEFRDPDGHWLEIYWGLDQVGPDGRIRPPAEWRECFTLEEAVADAPPGQDTSRRT
;
A
#
# COMPACT_ATOMS: atom_id res chain seq x y z
N MET A 1 1.83 1.60 31.05
CA MET A 1 3.17 1.91 31.58
C MET A 1 3.21 3.39 32.00
N PRO A 2 3.86 3.76 33.10
CA PRO A 2 4.06 5.16 33.45
C PRO A 2 4.82 5.90 32.34
N LYS A 3 4.39 7.13 32.03
CA LYS A 3 5.10 7.99 31.05
C LYS A 3 6.54 8.25 31.53
N GLY A 4 7.51 8.11 30.63
CA GLY A 4 8.91 8.49 30.87
C GLY A 4 9.84 7.38 31.38
N ILE A 5 9.37 6.15 31.56
CA ILE A 5 10.25 5.03 31.90
C ILE A 5 10.80 4.39 30.62
N VAL A 6 12.13 4.36 30.50
CA VAL A 6 12.82 3.56 29.47
C VAL A 6 13.26 2.26 30.17
N ASP A 7 12.66 1.14 29.76
CA ASP A 7 13.05 -0.19 30.22
C ASP A 7 14.33 -0.63 29.51
N THR A 8 15.47 -0.18 30.00
CA THR A 8 16.78 -0.51 29.44
C THR A 8 17.16 -1.97 29.61
N GLU A 9 16.65 -2.64 30.65
CA GLU A 9 16.88 -4.05 30.89
C GLU A 9 16.12 -4.89 29.88
N GLY A 10 14.82 -4.65 29.67
CA GLY A 10 14.01 -5.32 28.66
C GLY A 10 14.51 -5.07 27.25
N MET A 11 14.95 -3.84 26.94
CA MET A 11 15.59 -3.52 25.67
C MET A 11 16.90 -4.30 25.42
N ASN A 12 17.58 -4.70 26.47
CA ASN A 12 18.83 -5.49 26.40
C ASN A 12 18.64 -6.96 26.73
N SER A 13 17.40 -7.44 26.84
CA SER A 13 17.10 -8.86 27.02
C SER A 13 17.66 -9.72 25.90
N PRO A 14 17.91 -11.02 26.13
CA PRO A 14 18.36 -11.94 25.08
C PRO A 14 17.44 -11.93 23.85
N GLN A 15 16.12 -11.87 24.05
CA GLN A 15 15.11 -11.83 23.00
C GLN A 15 15.24 -10.54 22.16
N SER A 16 15.37 -9.38 22.82
CA SER A 16 15.51 -8.09 22.13
C SER A 16 16.83 -8.00 21.36
N ARG A 17 17.91 -8.59 21.87
CA ARG A 17 19.19 -8.67 21.15
C ARG A 17 19.08 -9.58 19.94
N ALA A 18 18.54 -10.77 20.08
CA ALA A 18 18.36 -11.71 18.98
C ALA A 18 17.56 -11.08 17.80
N LEU A 19 16.51 -10.32 18.10
CA LEU A 19 15.73 -9.62 17.06
C LEU A 19 16.56 -8.52 16.34
N ARG A 20 17.39 -7.78 17.08
CA ARG A 20 18.25 -6.74 16.48
C ARG A 20 19.37 -7.30 15.61
N GLU A 21 19.81 -8.51 15.88
CA GLU A 21 20.86 -9.21 15.13
C GLU A 21 20.36 -9.86 13.84
N LEU A 22 19.04 -9.91 13.63
CA LEU A 22 18.47 -10.42 12.38
C LEU A 22 18.96 -9.58 11.20
N GLN A 23 19.51 -10.24 10.22
CA GLN A 23 20.00 -9.63 8.99
C GLN A 23 19.06 -9.95 7.83
N PRO A 24 18.92 -9.02 6.86
CA PRO A 24 18.24 -9.31 5.62
C PRO A 24 18.86 -10.52 4.92
N LYS A 25 18.03 -11.39 4.36
CA LYS A 25 18.52 -12.49 3.55
C LYS A 25 19.34 -11.95 2.37
N PRO A 26 20.58 -12.43 2.15
CA PRO A 26 21.39 -12.00 1.04
C PRO A 26 20.79 -12.38 -0.31
N GLY A 27 21.14 -11.64 -1.35
CA GLY A 27 20.67 -11.92 -2.73
C GLY A 27 19.27 -11.38 -3.03
N ARG A 28 18.66 -10.55 -2.15
CA ARG A 28 17.37 -9.91 -2.43
C ARG A 28 17.51 -8.99 -3.69
N PRO A 29 16.70 -9.20 -4.74
CA PRO A 29 16.85 -8.50 -6.01
C PRO A 29 16.12 -7.14 -6.06
N PHE A 30 15.60 -6.63 -4.95
CA PHE A 30 14.89 -5.34 -4.84
C PHE A 30 15.18 -4.66 -3.52
N GLN A 31 14.92 -3.36 -3.45
CA GLN A 31 15.02 -2.55 -2.23
C GLN A 31 13.71 -1.80 -2.00
N LEU A 32 13.20 -1.85 -0.77
CA LEU A 32 12.05 -1.05 -0.36
C LEU A 32 12.50 0.39 -0.14
N THR A 33 11.79 1.37 -0.70
CA THR A 33 12.15 2.79 -0.62
C THR A 33 11.35 3.52 0.46
N LYS A 34 10.05 3.22 0.58
CA LYS A 34 9.17 3.82 1.59
C LYS A 34 7.94 2.94 1.85
N ILE A 35 7.21 3.22 2.91
CA ILE A 35 5.81 2.79 3.07
C ILE A 35 4.98 3.72 2.19
N GLY A 36 4.29 3.18 1.16
CA GLY A 36 3.58 3.97 0.18
C GLY A 36 2.25 4.51 0.70
N HIS A 37 1.36 3.62 1.14
CA HIS A 37 0.07 4.00 1.70
C HIS A 37 -0.43 2.98 2.73
N VAL A 38 -1.42 3.42 3.52
CA VAL A 38 -2.14 2.60 4.49
C VAL A 38 -3.63 2.65 4.17
N VAL A 39 -4.31 1.51 4.26
CA VAL A 39 -5.76 1.42 4.12
C VAL A 39 -6.37 0.95 5.42
N LEU A 40 -7.24 1.78 5.98
CA LEU A 40 -7.89 1.55 7.27
C LEU A 40 -9.35 1.19 7.07
N MET A 41 -9.82 0.23 7.83
CA MET A 41 -11.24 -0.09 7.90
C MET A 41 -11.96 0.90 8.82
N SER A 42 -13.13 1.40 8.40
CA SER A 42 -13.93 2.36 9.16
C SER A 42 -15.34 1.85 9.38
N THR A 43 -15.86 2.03 10.60
CA THR A 43 -17.26 1.75 10.94
C THR A 43 -18.21 2.86 10.48
N ASP A 44 -17.70 4.09 10.31
CA ASP A 44 -18.40 5.27 9.82
C ASP A 44 -17.46 6.06 8.91
N LEU A 45 -17.57 5.80 7.62
CA LEU A 45 -16.69 6.35 6.59
C LEU A 45 -16.75 7.87 6.53
N GLU A 46 -17.95 8.46 6.59
CA GLU A 46 -18.14 9.92 6.50
C GLU A 46 -17.49 10.63 7.71
N ARG A 47 -17.70 10.13 8.90
CA ARG A 47 -17.08 10.65 10.11
C ARG A 47 -15.56 10.61 10.00
N SER A 48 -15.01 9.48 9.57
CA SER A 48 -13.56 9.32 9.43
C SER A 48 -12.99 10.24 8.34
N VAL A 49 -13.63 10.34 7.19
CA VAL A 49 -13.21 11.27 6.12
C VAL A 49 -13.26 12.72 6.60
N ARG A 50 -14.31 13.15 7.31
CA ARG A 50 -14.39 14.51 7.89
C ARG A 50 -13.24 14.77 8.87
N PHE A 51 -12.88 13.78 9.68
CA PHE A 51 -11.73 13.90 10.57
C PHE A 51 -10.42 14.06 9.79
N TYR A 52 -10.13 13.16 8.83
CA TYR A 52 -8.91 13.23 8.03
C TYR A 52 -8.81 14.54 7.23
N THR A 53 -9.90 15.01 6.66
CA THR A 53 -9.91 16.25 5.88
C THR A 53 -9.95 17.50 6.77
N GLY A 54 -10.86 17.57 7.71
CA GLY A 54 -11.10 18.77 8.54
C GLY A 54 -10.09 18.96 9.66
N VAL A 55 -9.61 17.87 10.27
CA VAL A 55 -8.67 17.95 11.40
C VAL A 55 -7.23 17.76 10.97
N LEU A 56 -6.97 16.78 10.08
CA LEU A 56 -5.61 16.42 9.66
C LEU A 56 -5.19 17.10 8.34
N GLY A 57 -6.10 17.77 7.63
CA GLY A 57 -5.78 18.51 6.42
C GLY A 57 -5.55 17.65 5.17
N PHE A 58 -5.95 16.39 5.17
CA PHE A 58 -5.90 15.56 3.97
C PHE A 58 -6.84 16.08 2.89
N ARG A 59 -6.52 15.78 1.65
CA ARG A 59 -7.37 16.07 0.48
C ARG A 59 -7.84 14.75 -0.12
N VAL A 60 -9.13 14.67 -0.44
CA VAL A 60 -9.69 13.52 -1.16
C VAL A 60 -9.19 13.54 -2.60
N SER A 61 -8.67 12.41 -3.05
CA SER A 61 -8.21 12.19 -4.42
C SER A 61 -9.26 11.43 -5.24
N ASP A 62 -9.83 10.35 -4.67
CA ASP A 62 -10.85 9.54 -5.33
C ASP A 62 -11.82 8.92 -4.34
N VAL A 63 -13.00 8.52 -4.85
CA VAL A 63 -14.03 7.79 -4.09
C VAL A 63 -14.55 6.62 -4.93
N TYR A 64 -14.46 5.41 -4.39
CA TYR A 64 -15.18 4.26 -4.95
C TYR A 64 -16.58 4.17 -4.35
N PRO A 65 -17.64 4.13 -5.20
CA PRO A 65 -18.99 3.91 -4.75
C PRO A 65 -19.21 2.46 -4.29
N GLU A 66 -20.35 2.19 -3.69
CA GLU A 66 -20.74 0.86 -3.19
C GLU A 66 -20.67 -0.24 -4.28
N THR A 67 -20.93 0.11 -5.54
CA THR A 67 -20.87 -0.80 -6.69
C THR A 67 -19.44 -1.25 -7.04
N MET A 68 -18.42 -0.51 -6.61
CA MET A 68 -17.01 -0.83 -6.84
C MET A 68 -16.34 -1.43 -5.61
N MET A 69 -16.74 -1.00 -4.42
CA MET A 69 -16.20 -1.45 -3.13
C MET A 69 -17.32 -1.45 -2.09
N LYS A 70 -17.56 -2.62 -1.49
CA LYS A 70 -18.52 -2.74 -0.39
C LYS A 70 -18.14 -1.81 0.76
N GLY A 71 -19.06 -0.98 1.20
CA GLY A 71 -18.83 0.04 2.21
C GLY A 71 -18.19 1.30 1.67
N ARG A 72 -17.97 1.39 0.36
CA ARG A 72 -17.25 2.48 -0.33
C ARG A 72 -15.78 2.58 0.11
N MET A 73 -14.97 3.29 -0.67
CA MET A 73 -13.56 3.56 -0.32
C MET A 73 -13.20 4.99 -0.71
N VAL A 74 -12.50 5.69 0.18
CA VAL A 74 -12.05 7.07 -0.04
C VAL A 74 -10.53 7.11 0.02
N PHE A 75 -9.92 7.64 -1.03
CA PHE A 75 -8.48 7.83 -1.17
C PHE A 75 -8.11 9.25 -0.81
N MET A 76 -7.11 9.43 0.06
CA MET A 76 -6.73 10.74 0.56
C MET A 76 -5.22 10.92 0.56
N ARG A 77 -4.80 12.16 0.30
CA ARG A 77 -3.38 12.54 0.27
C ARG A 77 -3.07 13.72 1.18
N CYS A 78 -1.86 13.75 1.68
CA CYS A 78 -1.25 14.90 2.36
C CYS A 78 0.03 15.38 1.66
N ALA A 79 0.46 14.66 0.61
CA ALA A 79 1.67 14.93 -0.19
C ALA A 79 1.35 14.82 -1.70
N ALA A 80 2.36 14.71 -2.54
CA ALA A 80 2.23 14.60 -3.99
C ALA A 80 1.70 13.25 -4.48
N ASP A 81 1.89 12.18 -3.69
CA ASP A 81 1.34 10.87 -4.02
C ASP A 81 -0.19 10.95 -4.15
N HIS A 82 -0.77 10.16 -5.05
CA HIS A 82 -2.22 10.10 -5.24
C HIS A 82 -2.95 9.85 -3.92
N HIS A 83 -2.43 8.95 -3.09
CA HIS A 83 -2.91 8.73 -1.73
C HIS A 83 -1.81 8.17 -0.83
N GLY A 84 -1.81 8.59 0.42
CA GLY A 84 -1.02 8.01 1.50
C GLY A 84 -1.89 7.25 2.48
N VAL A 85 -3.19 7.61 2.54
CA VAL A 85 -4.21 6.93 3.35
C VAL A 85 -5.44 6.70 2.50
N ALA A 86 -6.04 5.51 2.65
CA ALA A 86 -7.39 5.26 2.16
C ALA A 86 -8.24 4.69 3.29
N LEU A 87 -9.54 4.98 3.26
CA LEU A 87 -10.52 4.47 4.21
C LEU A 87 -11.54 3.60 3.49
N VAL A 88 -11.81 2.43 4.03
CA VAL A 88 -12.88 1.54 3.58
C VAL A 88 -13.94 1.46 4.66
N GLY A 89 -15.19 1.70 4.29
CA GLY A 89 -16.34 1.50 5.17
C GLY A 89 -16.65 0.02 5.41
N ALA A 90 -17.78 -0.22 6.13
CA ALA A 90 -18.25 -1.56 6.45
C ALA A 90 -17.33 -2.39 7.36
N ALA A 91 -16.53 -1.75 8.21
CA ALA A 91 -15.90 -2.46 9.33
C ALA A 91 -17.00 -3.12 10.19
N PRO A 92 -16.86 -4.38 10.57
CA PRO A 92 -17.89 -5.09 11.33
C PRO A 92 -18.08 -4.58 12.77
N GLY A 93 -17.18 -3.73 13.22
CA GLY A 93 -17.18 -3.09 14.54
C GLY A 93 -15.86 -2.41 14.84
N ALA A 94 -15.83 -1.60 15.88
CA ALA A 94 -14.60 -1.03 16.43
C ALA A 94 -13.78 -2.17 17.06
N SER A 95 -12.89 -2.79 16.28
CA SER A 95 -11.98 -3.83 16.77
C SER A 95 -10.54 -3.41 16.55
N PRO A 96 -9.69 -3.39 17.55
CA PRO A 96 -8.27 -3.10 17.38
C PRO A 96 -7.54 -4.07 16.47
N GLN A 97 -8.15 -5.20 16.13
CA GLN A 97 -7.58 -6.23 15.25
C GLN A 97 -7.95 -6.06 13.77
N HIS A 98 -8.82 -5.08 13.42
CA HIS A 98 -9.33 -4.88 12.07
C HIS A 98 -9.14 -3.43 11.58
N GLU A 99 -8.26 -2.68 12.20
CA GLU A 99 -8.04 -1.27 11.89
C GLU A 99 -7.20 -1.07 10.62
N LEU A 100 -6.34 -2.04 10.29
CA LEU A 100 -5.47 -2.01 9.12
C LEU A 100 -5.99 -2.97 8.06
N HIS A 101 -6.24 -2.46 6.82
CA HIS A 101 -6.59 -3.30 5.68
C HIS A 101 -5.31 -3.87 5.04
N HIS A 102 -4.37 -3.02 4.62
CA HIS A 102 -3.06 -3.43 4.11
C HIS A 102 -2.02 -2.30 4.24
N MET A 103 -0.76 -2.67 4.12
CA MET A 103 0.36 -1.74 3.94
C MET A 103 1.00 -1.95 2.57
N ALA A 104 1.35 -0.86 1.90
CA ALA A 104 1.98 -0.88 0.60
C ALA A 104 3.38 -0.24 0.65
N PHE A 105 4.33 -0.92 0.00
CA PHE A 105 5.73 -0.54 -0.05
C PHE A 105 6.12 -0.22 -1.50
N GLU A 106 6.61 0.98 -1.74
CA GLU A 106 7.08 1.38 -3.06
C GLU A 106 8.48 0.82 -3.35
N VAL A 107 8.68 0.36 -4.59
CA VAL A 107 10.00 0.07 -5.15
C VAL A 107 10.33 1.08 -6.25
N ALA A 108 11.62 1.24 -6.56
CA ALA A 108 12.06 2.32 -7.44
C ALA A 108 11.72 2.07 -8.92
N THR A 109 11.61 0.81 -9.35
CA THR A 109 11.42 0.43 -10.75
C THR A 109 10.37 -0.65 -10.93
N LEU A 110 9.77 -0.71 -12.14
CA LEU A 110 8.86 -1.78 -12.53
C LEU A 110 9.55 -3.15 -12.51
N ASP A 111 10.83 -3.22 -12.87
CA ASP A 111 11.60 -4.49 -12.85
C ASP A 111 11.73 -5.04 -11.43
N GLU A 112 11.80 -4.19 -10.41
CA GLU A 112 11.80 -4.63 -9.01
C GLU A 112 10.46 -5.25 -8.58
N VAL A 113 9.33 -4.86 -9.16
CA VAL A 113 8.04 -5.54 -8.89
C VAL A 113 8.08 -6.98 -9.41
N PHE A 114 8.58 -7.19 -10.65
CA PHE A 114 8.76 -8.54 -11.19
C PHE A 114 9.75 -9.36 -10.36
N ALA A 115 10.87 -8.77 -9.98
CA ALA A 115 11.86 -9.41 -9.13
C ALA A 115 11.29 -9.75 -7.74
N ALA A 116 10.48 -8.85 -7.16
CA ALA A 116 9.78 -9.09 -5.89
C ALA A 116 8.82 -10.26 -5.98
N ARG A 117 8.03 -10.37 -7.07
CA ARG A 117 7.16 -11.52 -7.32
C ARG A 117 7.93 -12.84 -7.26
N GLU A 118 9.01 -12.94 -8.01
CA GLU A 118 9.82 -14.17 -8.05
C GLU A 118 10.50 -14.46 -6.70
N TRP A 119 11.00 -13.43 -6.03
CA TRP A 119 11.58 -13.55 -4.70
C TRP A 119 10.58 -14.07 -3.66
N LEU A 120 9.37 -13.52 -3.65
CA LEU A 120 8.30 -13.97 -2.76
C LEU A 120 7.97 -15.45 -3.01
N ARG A 121 7.82 -15.86 -4.27
CA ARG A 121 7.59 -17.27 -4.65
C ARG A 121 8.71 -18.20 -4.19
N GLN A 122 9.97 -17.81 -4.40
CA GLN A 122 11.14 -18.58 -3.96
C GLN A 122 11.22 -18.73 -2.43
N ASN A 123 10.64 -17.79 -1.69
CA ASN A 123 10.55 -17.84 -0.23
C ASN A 123 9.23 -18.48 0.28
N GLY A 124 8.46 -19.12 -0.58
CA GLY A 124 7.23 -19.81 -0.23
C GLY A 124 6.05 -18.89 0.10
N VAL A 125 6.11 -17.61 -0.27
CA VAL A 125 5.03 -16.65 -0.05
C VAL A 125 4.03 -16.77 -1.19
N LYS A 126 2.74 -16.96 -0.85
CA LYS A 126 1.65 -17.00 -1.81
C LYS A 126 1.34 -15.59 -2.31
N ILE A 127 1.30 -15.40 -3.63
CA ILE A 127 0.80 -14.17 -4.26
C ILE A 127 -0.73 -14.25 -4.28
N GLU A 128 -1.38 -13.24 -3.72
CA GLU A 128 -2.85 -13.11 -3.67
C GLU A 128 -3.38 -12.29 -4.86
N PHE A 129 -2.57 -11.36 -5.36
CA PHE A 129 -2.85 -10.57 -6.55
C PHE A 129 -1.53 -10.13 -7.19
N GLU A 130 -1.53 -10.05 -8.52
CA GLU A 130 -0.49 -9.36 -9.30
C GLU A 130 -1.16 -8.62 -10.47
N GLY A 131 -0.61 -7.45 -10.84
CA GLY A 131 -1.17 -6.65 -11.94
C GLY A 131 -1.25 -5.16 -11.62
N ARG A 132 -2.25 -4.49 -12.20
CA ARG A 132 -2.51 -3.06 -11.97
C ARG A 132 -3.87 -2.86 -11.34
N ARG A 133 -3.91 -2.06 -10.27
CA ARG A 133 -5.14 -1.57 -9.67
C ARG A 133 -5.68 -0.34 -10.42
N ARG A 134 -6.89 0.10 -10.07
CA ARG A 134 -7.61 1.20 -10.74
C ARG A 134 -7.10 2.58 -10.32
N ALA A 135 -7.50 3.07 -9.14
CA ALA A 135 -7.11 4.39 -8.66
C ALA A 135 -5.61 4.44 -8.32
N GLY A 136 -4.90 5.40 -8.91
CA GLY A 136 -3.45 5.54 -8.78
C GLY A 136 -2.65 4.68 -9.75
N CYS A 137 -3.26 3.74 -10.44
CA CYS A 137 -2.69 2.92 -11.52
C CYS A 137 -1.35 2.24 -11.22
N GLN A 138 -1.01 2.01 -9.94
CA GLN A 138 0.22 1.32 -9.56
C GLN A 138 0.20 -0.14 -10.05
N VAL A 139 1.36 -0.61 -10.46
CA VAL A 139 1.62 -2.03 -10.76
C VAL A 139 2.14 -2.70 -9.50
N ALA A 140 1.52 -3.81 -9.09
CA ALA A 140 1.75 -4.36 -7.76
C ALA A 140 1.76 -5.89 -7.71
N VAL A 141 2.35 -6.42 -6.64
CA VAL A 141 2.15 -7.77 -6.13
C VAL A 141 1.65 -7.68 -4.69
N GLU A 142 0.57 -8.40 -4.39
CA GLU A 142 -0.05 -8.41 -3.07
C GLU A 142 0.08 -9.81 -2.46
N PHE A 143 0.33 -9.84 -1.16
CA PHE A 143 0.60 -11.06 -0.41
C PHE A 143 0.27 -10.87 1.07
N ARG A 144 0.41 -11.94 1.86
CA ARG A 144 0.22 -11.87 3.31
C ARG A 144 1.52 -12.11 4.04
N ASP A 145 1.67 -11.41 5.18
CA ASP A 145 2.70 -11.74 6.16
C ASP A 145 2.32 -13.01 6.96
N PRO A 146 3.19 -13.55 7.83
CA PRO A 146 2.88 -14.72 8.64
C PRO A 146 1.70 -14.55 9.62
N ASP A 147 1.34 -13.32 9.96
CA ASP A 147 0.19 -12.98 10.83
C ASP A 147 -1.09 -12.74 10.04
N GLY A 148 -1.02 -12.81 8.71
CA GLY A 148 -2.15 -12.64 7.81
C GLY A 148 -2.41 -11.19 7.42
N HIS A 149 -1.57 -10.23 7.81
CA HIS A 149 -1.69 -8.85 7.35
C HIS A 149 -1.47 -8.78 5.85
N TRP A 150 -2.34 -8.03 5.17
CA TRP A 150 -2.23 -7.84 3.73
C TRP A 150 -1.15 -6.80 3.42
N LEU A 151 -0.19 -7.20 2.60
CA LEU A 151 0.93 -6.37 2.17
C LEU A 151 0.96 -6.25 0.66
N GLU A 152 1.51 -5.13 0.19
CA GLU A 152 1.68 -4.83 -1.23
C GLU A 152 3.10 -4.31 -1.48
N ILE A 153 3.74 -4.78 -2.55
CA ILE A 153 4.93 -4.16 -3.15
C ILE A 153 4.50 -3.60 -4.49
N TYR A 154 4.73 -2.30 -4.71
CA TYR A 154 4.24 -1.64 -5.91
C TYR A 154 5.24 -0.67 -6.52
N TRP A 155 4.99 -0.32 -7.78
CA TRP A 155 5.66 0.74 -8.53
C TRP A 155 4.65 1.57 -9.32
N GLY A 156 5.00 2.85 -9.59
CA GLY A 156 4.31 3.68 -10.56
C GLY A 156 2.98 4.26 -10.10
N LEU A 157 2.84 4.56 -8.79
CA LEU A 157 1.69 5.27 -8.27
C LEU A 157 1.60 6.67 -8.87
N ASP A 158 0.44 7.02 -9.42
CA ASP A 158 0.19 8.36 -9.99
C ASP A 158 0.52 9.47 -8.99
N GLN A 159 1.29 10.43 -9.44
CA GLN A 159 1.66 11.62 -8.67
C GLN A 159 0.69 12.76 -8.98
N VAL A 160 0.16 13.39 -7.94
CA VAL A 160 -0.72 14.56 -8.08
C VAL A 160 0.14 15.82 -7.99
N GLY A 161 0.27 16.50 -9.12
CA GLY A 161 1.05 17.74 -9.23
C GLY A 161 0.41 18.96 -8.53
N PRO A 162 1.07 20.12 -8.60
CA PRO A 162 0.57 21.36 -7.97
C PRO A 162 -0.80 21.82 -8.48
N ASP A 163 -1.17 21.45 -9.72
CA ASP A 163 -2.48 21.73 -10.34
C ASP A 163 -3.61 20.90 -9.72
N GLY A 164 -3.28 19.91 -8.91
CA GLY A 164 -4.23 19.02 -8.25
C GLY A 164 -4.92 18.03 -9.19
N ARG A 165 -4.47 17.89 -10.45
CA ARG A 165 -5.07 16.99 -11.42
C ARG A 165 -4.85 15.53 -11.03
N ILE A 166 -5.94 14.76 -11.03
CA ILE A 166 -5.98 13.33 -10.77
C ILE A 166 -6.37 12.63 -12.06
N ARG A 167 -5.80 11.46 -12.33
CA ARG A 167 -6.15 10.63 -13.50
C ARG A 167 -7.65 10.29 -13.48
N PRO A 168 -8.38 10.60 -14.56
CA PRO A 168 -9.81 10.28 -14.62
C PRO A 168 -10.03 8.77 -14.72
N PRO A 169 -11.13 8.24 -14.16
CA PRO A 169 -11.43 6.80 -14.19
C PRO A 169 -11.47 6.17 -15.58
N ALA A 170 -11.80 6.95 -16.62
CA ALA A 170 -11.81 6.48 -18.02
C ALA A 170 -10.40 6.08 -18.54
N GLU A 171 -9.36 6.57 -17.90
CA GLU A 171 -7.97 6.27 -18.23
C GLU A 171 -7.38 5.10 -17.40
N TRP A 172 -8.12 4.59 -16.42
CA TRP A 172 -7.64 3.45 -15.64
C TRP A 172 -7.57 2.18 -16.52
N ARG A 173 -6.55 1.36 -16.27
CA ARG A 173 -6.29 0.10 -16.99
C ARG A 173 -6.07 -1.00 -15.96
N GLU A 174 -7.17 -1.55 -15.42
CA GLU A 174 -7.09 -2.68 -14.49
C GLU A 174 -6.65 -3.94 -15.22
N CYS A 175 -5.64 -4.62 -14.70
CA CYS A 175 -5.13 -5.88 -15.23
C CYS A 175 -4.80 -6.83 -14.07
N PHE A 176 -4.75 -8.13 -14.38
CA PHE A 176 -4.64 -9.20 -13.39
C PHE A 176 -3.35 -10.01 -13.48
N THR A 177 -2.42 -9.57 -14.35
CA THR A 177 -1.05 -10.08 -14.44
C THR A 177 -0.07 -8.91 -14.61
N LEU A 178 1.19 -9.12 -14.22
CA LEU A 178 2.23 -8.11 -14.43
C LEU A 178 2.50 -7.92 -15.93
N GLU A 179 2.39 -8.98 -16.72
CA GLU A 179 2.59 -8.96 -18.15
C GLU A 179 1.52 -8.12 -18.86
N GLU A 180 0.24 -8.28 -18.48
CA GLU A 180 -0.84 -7.42 -18.97
C GLU A 180 -0.63 -5.96 -18.55
N ALA A 181 -0.16 -5.72 -17.34
CA ALA A 181 0.11 -4.37 -16.84
C ALA A 181 1.20 -3.66 -17.66
N VAL A 182 2.17 -4.41 -18.21
CA VAL A 182 3.17 -3.89 -19.14
C VAL A 182 2.55 -3.61 -20.52
N ALA A 183 1.74 -4.53 -21.02
CA ALA A 183 1.18 -4.46 -22.37
C ALA A 183 0.10 -3.36 -22.51
N ASP A 184 -0.69 -3.12 -21.48
CA ASP A 184 -1.80 -2.14 -21.47
C ASP A 184 -1.53 -1.03 -20.43
N ALA A 185 -0.56 -0.16 -20.76
CA ALA A 185 -0.22 0.97 -19.90
C ALA A 185 -1.27 2.11 -20.01
N PRO A 186 -1.65 2.75 -18.89
CA PRO A 186 -2.48 3.96 -18.96
C PRO A 186 -1.69 5.13 -19.57
N PRO A 187 -2.37 6.13 -20.15
CA PRO A 187 -1.69 7.28 -20.75
C PRO A 187 -0.66 7.91 -19.81
N GLY A 188 0.57 8.11 -20.28
CA GLY A 188 1.65 8.77 -19.53
C GLY A 188 2.38 7.88 -18.51
N GLN A 189 2.04 6.62 -18.35
CA GLN A 189 2.84 5.68 -17.57
C GLN A 189 3.79 4.90 -18.51
N ASP A 190 5.10 5.09 -18.33
CA ASP A 190 6.12 4.35 -19.08
C ASP A 190 6.38 3.00 -18.40
N THR A 191 5.86 1.94 -18.98
CA THR A 191 6.03 0.56 -18.53
C THR A 191 7.15 -0.19 -19.25
N SER A 192 8.03 0.52 -19.98
CA SER A 192 9.21 -0.10 -20.59
C SER A 192 10.11 -0.73 -19.52
N ARG A 193 10.41 -2.00 -19.69
CA ARG A 193 11.32 -2.72 -18.81
C ARG A 193 12.75 -2.51 -19.24
N ARG A 194 13.62 -2.26 -18.27
CA ARG A 194 15.06 -2.21 -18.50
C ARG A 194 15.62 -3.59 -18.15
N THR A 195 15.67 -4.47 -19.15
CA THR A 195 16.31 -5.79 -19.02
C THR A 195 17.83 -5.67 -18.91
#